data_d5903d92da394582ceaa7f6a1d42d7b1
#
_entry.id   d5903d92da394582ceaa7f6a1d42d7b1
#
_cell.length_a   1.000
_cell.length_b   1.000
_cell.length_c   1.000
_cell.angle_alpha   90.00
_cell.angle_beta   90.00
_cell.angle_gamma   90.00
#
_symmetry.space_group_name_H-M   'P 1'
#
loop_
_entity.id
_entity.type
_entity.pdbx_description
1 polymer ?
#
loop_
_entity_poly.entity_id
_entity_poly.type
_entity_poly.pdbx_seq_one_letter_code
_entity_poly.pdbx_strand_id
1 'polypeptide(L)'
;MGQWISSNHNDADSYVGSGLPFALHIDDVDNNDAPQKVQFPYVTRWIQVYAHAQDIRVGFTQAGVNGDVTNNFIVVKADTNTGRLELKCMHIFVRADSANNGQASILAGYTSIPETQFLNLTGSQDFSGVG
;
A
#
# COMPACT_ATOMS: atom_id res chain seq x y z
N MET A 1 -6.10 29.88 10.02
CA MET A 1 -6.63 28.99 10.89
C MET A 1 -5.73 28.68 12.03
N GLY A 2 -5.25 29.03 12.66
CA GLY A 2 -4.39 28.70 13.70
C GLY A 2 -4.76 27.60 14.67
N GLN A 3 -5.90 27.09 14.57
CA GLN A 3 -6.36 26.07 15.47
C GLN A 3 -5.94 24.68 14.98
N TRP A 4 -5.18 23.96 15.79
CA TRP A 4 -4.84 22.59 15.48
C TRP A 4 -5.67 21.63 16.31
N ILE A 5 -6.29 20.70 15.64
CA ILE A 5 -7.06 19.63 16.24
C ILE A 5 -6.18 18.38 16.24
N SER A 6 -6.14 17.67 17.36
CA SER A 6 -5.44 16.41 17.42
C SER A 6 -6.01 15.45 16.38
N SER A 7 -5.16 14.98 15.48
CA SER A 7 -5.58 14.09 14.41
C SER A 7 -5.78 12.68 14.94
N ASN A 8 -6.91 12.08 14.61
CA ASN A 8 -7.18 10.68 14.93
C ASN A 8 -8.18 10.12 13.93
N HIS A 9 -8.45 8.82 14.02
CA HIS A 9 -9.28 8.13 13.04
C HIS A 9 -10.77 8.52 13.11
N ASN A 10 -11.20 9.21 14.14
CA ASN A 10 -12.58 9.67 14.28
C ASN A 10 -12.79 11.08 13.73
N ASP A 11 -11.75 11.74 13.30
CA ASP A 11 -11.80 13.10 12.82
C ASP A 11 -11.83 13.10 11.29
N ALA A 12 -12.91 13.59 10.71
CA ALA A 12 -13.05 13.62 9.26
C ALA A 12 -11.97 14.46 8.58
N ASP A 13 -11.55 15.56 9.20
CA ASP A 13 -10.50 16.41 8.64
C ASP A 13 -9.17 15.66 8.58
N SER A 14 -8.93 14.75 9.49
CA SER A 14 -7.71 13.94 9.48
C SER A 14 -7.64 13.03 8.26
N TYR A 15 -8.78 12.55 7.75
CA TYR A 15 -8.80 11.69 6.58
C TYR A 15 -8.63 12.44 5.26
N VAL A 16 -8.96 13.70 5.21
CA VAL A 16 -8.94 14.46 3.94
C VAL A 16 -7.98 15.64 3.95
N GLY A 17 -7.53 16.07 5.10
CA GLY A 17 -6.84 17.35 5.26
C GLY A 17 -5.36 17.36 5.00
N SER A 18 -4.68 16.23 5.02
CA SER A 18 -3.23 16.21 4.90
C SER A 18 -2.78 16.28 3.45
N GLY A 19 -1.74 17.05 3.22
CA GLY A 19 -1.09 17.11 1.93
C GLY A 19 0.29 16.49 1.90
N LEU A 20 0.70 15.78 2.92
CA LEU A 20 2.06 15.22 2.98
C LEU A 20 2.24 14.13 1.91
N PRO A 21 3.27 14.24 1.09
CA PRO A 21 3.52 13.26 0.05
C PRO A 21 4.46 12.15 0.50
N PHE A 22 4.39 11.03 -0.19
CA PHE A 22 5.32 9.93 -0.04
C PHE A 22 5.69 9.42 -1.44
N ALA A 23 6.97 9.15 -1.66
CA ALA A 23 7.43 8.53 -2.90
C ALA A 23 8.54 7.53 -2.57
N LEU A 24 8.46 6.35 -3.15
CA LEU A 24 9.44 5.29 -2.96
C LEU A 24 9.63 4.55 -4.29
N HIS A 25 10.87 4.30 -4.64
CA HIS A 25 11.21 3.43 -5.76
C HIS A 25 11.92 2.19 -5.25
N ILE A 26 11.45 1.02 -5.66
CA ILE A 26 12.05 -0.26 -5.31
C ILE A 26 12.70 -0.81 -6.58
N ASP A 27 14.02 -0.95 -6.54
CA ASP A 27 14.81 -1.36 -7.70
C ASP A 27 14.70 -2.84 -8.03
N ASP A 28 14.39 -3.67 -7.05
CA ASP A 28 14.42 -5.11 -7.23
C ASP A 28 13.23 -5.75 -6.52
N VAL A 29 12.23 -6.12 -7.30
CA VAL A 29 11.05 -6.83 -6.82
C VAL A 29 11.03 -8.18 -7.50
N ASP A 30 11.26 -9.22 -6.73
CA ASP A 30 11.40 -10.57 -7.25
C ASP A 30 10.18 -11.43 -6.96
N ASN A 31 10.04 -12.48 -7.76
CA ASN A 31 9.00 -13.48 -7.59
C ASN A 31 9.40 -14.56 -6.56
N ASN A 32 10.69 -14.82 -6.41
CA ASN A 32 11.17 -15.90 -5.56
C ASN A 32 11.51 -15.46 -4.14
N ASP A 33 11.38 -14.19 -3.84
CA ASP A 33 11.58 -13.65 -2.50
C ASP A 33 10.25 -13.41 -1.81
N ALA A 34 10.29 -13.22 -0.49
CA ALA A 34 9.11 -12.82 0.27
C ALA A 34 8.62 -11.46 -0.22
N PRO A 35 7.30 -11.22 -0.18
CA PRO A 35 6.78 -9.90 -0.55
C PRO A 35 7.41 -8.80 0.29
N GLN A 36 7.67 -7.67 -0.35
CA GLN A 36 8.25 -6.52 0.32
C GLN A 36 7.15 -5.64 0.89
N LYS A 37 7.33 -5.27 2.15
CA LYS A 37 6.39 -4.39 2.85
C LYS A 37 6.79 -2.94 2.62
N VAL A 38 5.83 -2.13 2.22
CA VAL A 38 5.97 -0.68 2.15
C VAL A 38 5.17 -0.09 3.30
N GLN A 39 5.86 0.40 4.31
CA GLN A 39 5.25 0.95 5.51
C GLN A 39 5.11 2.46 5.38
N PHE A 40 3.90 2.97 5.60
CA PHE A 40 3.65 4.40 5.59
C PHE A 40 3.68 4.94 7.02
N PRO A 41 4.26 6.11 7.27
CA PRO A 41 4.28 6.69 8.62
C PRO A 41 2.91 7.22 9.07
N TYR A 42 2.02 7.49 8.12
CA TYR A 42 0.66 7.94 8.39
C TYR A 42 -0.30 7.14 7.54
N VAL A 43 -1.57 7.12 7.93
CA VAL A 43 -2.63 6.52 7.12
C VAL A 43 -2.74 7.28 5.81
N THR A 44 -2.80 6.56 4.70
CA THR A 44 -2.89 7.18 3.38
C THR A 44 -4.29 7.72 3.10
N ARG A 45 -4.36 8.72 2.24
CA ARG A 45 -5.61 9.17 1.59
C ARG A 45 -5.78 8.46 0.25
N TRP A 46 -4.68 8.30 -0.46
CA TRP A 46 -4.64 7.63 -1.74
C TRP A 46 -3.25 7.05 -1.94
N ILE A 47 -3.17 6.07 -2.80
CA ILE A 47 -1.91 5.49 -3.26
C ILE A 47 -1.95 5.32 -4.77
N GLN A 48 -0.78 5.23 -5.36
CA GLN A 48 -0.63 4.89 -6.77
C GLN A 48 0.63 4.07 -6.94
N VAL A 49 0.52 2.94 -7.62
CA VAL A 49 1.64 2.03 -7.81
C VAL A 49 1.95 1.93 -9.29
N TYR A 50 3.21 2.12 -9.62
CA TYR A 50 3.74 1.97 -10.97
C TYR A 50 4.56 0.70 -11.02
N ALA A 51 4.34 -0.14 -12.04
CA ALA A 51 5.14 -1.32 -12.29
C ALA A 51 6.08 -1.05 -13.45
N HIS A 52 7.34 -1.45 -13.28
CA HIS A 52 8.37 -1.31 -14.31
C HIS A 52 9.01 -2.67 -14.55
N ALA A 53 9.32 -2.96 -15.78
CA ALA A 53 10.00 -4.17 -16.26
C ALA A 53 9.16 -5.45 -16.15
N GLN A 54 8.48 -5.70 -15.05
CA GLN A 54 7.70 -6.91 -14.81
C GLN A 54 6.33 -6.54 -14.24
N ASP A 55 5.39 -7.49 -14.36
CA ASP A 55 4.09 -7.36 -13.69
C ASP A 55 4.29 -7.47 -12.19
N ILE A 56 3.63 -6.63 -11.42
CA ILE A 56 3.80 -6.53 -9.97
C ILE A 56 2.47 -6.80 -9.27
N ARG A 57 2.51 -7.66 -8.26
CA ARG A 57 1.37 -7.87 -7.35
C ARG A 57 1.37 -6.83 -6.27
N VAL A 58 0.19 -6.33 -5.93
CA VAL A 58 0.00 -5.39 -4.83
C VAL A 58 -1.12 -5.89 -3.94
N GLY A 59 -0.90 -5.92 -2.65
CA GLY A 59 -1.90 -6.34 -1.68
C GLY A 59 -1.62 -5.76 -0.31
N PHE A 60 -2.36 -6.24 0.69
CA PHE A 60 -2.33 -5.64 2.02
C PHE A 60 -1.71 -6.54 3.07
N THR A 61 -1.49 -7.80 2.77
CA THR A 61 -0.80 -8.76 3.64
C THR A 61 0.21 -9.57 2.85
N GLN A 62 1.20 -10.10 3.55
CA GLN A 62 2.19 -10.96 2.92
C GLN A 62 1.55 -12.21 2.34
N ALA A 63 0.67 -12.87 3.10
CA ALA A 63 0.02 -14.08 2.66
C ALA A 63 -0.88 -13.86 1.44
N GLY A 64 -1.61 -12.74 1.43
CA GLY A 64 -2.49 -12.41 0.32
C GLY A 64 -1.73 -12.18 -0.97
N VAL A 65 -0.61 -11.49 -0.91
CA VAL A 65 0.22 -11.20 -2.08
C VAL A 65 0.97 -12.44 -2.56
N ASN A 66 1.39 -13.31 -1.64
CA ASN A 66 2.02 -14.57 -2.00
C ASN A 66 1.07 -15.48 -2.79
N GLY A 67 -0.21 -15.49 -2.44
CA GLY A 67 -1.18 -16.36 -3.09
C GLY A 67 -1.10 -17.82 -2.67
N ASP A 68 -0.56 -18.09 -1.48
CA ASP A 68 -0.39 -19.47 -1.00
C ASP A 68 -1.71 -20.09 -0.61
N VAL A 69 -2.59 -19.32 0.01
CA VAL A 69 -3.91 -19.77 0.46
C VAL A 69 -5.00 -19.02 -0.29
N THR A 70 -4.84 -17.72 -0.42
CA THR A 70 -5.79 -16.84 -1.10
C THR A 70 -5.04 -15.97 -2.10
N ASN A 71 -5.73 -15.52 -3.12
CA ASN A 71 -5.17 -14.60 -4.12
C ASN A 71 -5.71 -13.19 -3.87
N ASN A 72 -5.36 -12.61 -2.75
CA ASN A 72 -5.85 -11.29 -2.36
C ASN A 72 -4.84 -10.21 -2.77
N PHE A 73 -4.66 -10.07 -4.08
CA PHE A 73 -3.80 -9.07 -4.67
C PHE A 73 -4.38 -8.60 -6.00
N ILE A 74 -3.91 -7.45 -6.45
CA ILE A 74 -4.12 -7.01 -7.83
C ILE A 74 -2.80 -7.12 -8.58
N VAL A 75 -2.88 -7.24 -9.89
CA VAL A 75 -1.69 -7.27 -10.76
C VAL A 75 -1.63 -5.96 -11.51
N VAL A 76 -0.51 -5.25 -11.35
CA VAL A 76 -0.20 -4.06 -12.11
C VAL A 76 0.70 -4.50 -13.25
N LYS A 77 0.24 -4.35 -14.48
CA LYS A 77 1.00 -4.80 -15.64
C LYS A 77 2.26 -3.97 -15.82
N ALA A 78 3.31 -4.62 -16.34
CA ALA A 78 4.58 -3.96 -16.60
C ALA A 78 4.40 -2.68 -17.40
N ASP A 79 5.12 -1.65 -16.99
CA ASP A 79 5.13 -0.33 -17.61
C ASP A 79 3.77 0.38 -17.58
N THR A 80 2.93 0.01 -16.62
CA THR A 80 1.66 0.68 -16.36
C THR A 80 1.56 1.05 -14.87
N ASN A 81 0.46 1.67 -14.50
CA ASN A 81 0.21 2.03 -13.11
C ASN A 81 -1.27 1.79 -12.77
N THR A 82 -1.55 1.83 -11.47
CA THR A 82 -2.90 1.59 -10.96
C THR A 82 -3.85 2.77 -11.19
N GLY A 83 -3.33 3.94 -11.53
CA GLY A 83 -4.07 5.14 -11.29
C GLY A 83 -4.15 5.44 -9.80
N ARG A 84 -4.79 6.52 -9.46
CA ARG A 84 -4.95 6.93 -8.08
C ARG A 84 -6.03 6.06 -7.40
N LEU A 85 -5.63 5.37 -6.34
CA LEU A 85 -6.51 4.53 -5.54
C LEU A 85 -6.82 5.24 -4.23
N GLU A 86 -8.09 5.53 -3.97
CA GLU A 86 -8.52 6.19 -2.74
C GLU A 86 -8.62 5.16 -1.63
N LEU A 87 -7.48 4.77 -1.09
CA LEU A 87 -7.36 3.74 -0.07
C LEU A 87 -6.78 4.31 1.21
N LYS A 88 -7.40 3.96 2.33
CA LYS A 88 -6.91 4.27 3.67
C LYS A 88 -6.17 3.06 4.19
N CYS A 89 -4.85 3.09 4.16
CA CYS A 89 -4.04 1.99 4.65
C CYS A 89 -2.74 2.51 5.27
N MET A 90 -2.10 1.70 6.05
CA MET A 90 -0.83 2.05 6.68
C MET A 90 0.35 1.31 6.08
N HIS A 91 0.09 0.29 5.27
CA HIS A 91 1.13 -0.42 4.53
C HIS A 91 0.53 -1.15 3.33
N ILE A 92 1.38 -1.48 2.39
CA ILE A 92 1.06 -2.40 1.30
C ILE A 92 2.21 -3.38 1.14
N PHE A 93 1.94 -4.49 0.46
CA PHE A 93 2.97 -5.46 0.10
C PHE A 93 3.04 -5.55 -1.41
N VAL A 94 4.25 -5.70 -1.93
CA VAL A 94 4.51 -5.84 -3.36
C VAL A 94 5.39 -7.06 -3.62
N ARG A 95 5.13 -7.72 -4.74
CA ARG A 95 5.89 -8.86 -5.21
C ARG A 95 5.76 -8.95 -6.73
N ALA A 96 6.80 -9.41 -7.41
CA ALA A 96 6.67 -9.68 -8.85
C ALA A 96 5.70 -10.85 -9.08
N ASP A 97 4.90 -10.76 -10.11
CA ASP A 97 3.85 -11.76 -10.37
C ASP A 97 4.45 -13.10 -10.80
N SER A 98 5.35 -13.11 -11.78
CA SER A 98 5.84 -14.37 -12.33
C SER A 98 7.30 -14.36 -12.73
N ALA A 99 8.02 -13.26 -12.56
CA ALA A 99 9.41 -13.15 -12.96
C ALA A 99 10.19 -12.29 -11.98
N ASN A 100 11.51 -12.38 -12.04
CA ASN A 100 12.38 -11.58 -11.19
C ASN A 100 12.79 -10.28 -11.89
N ASN A 101 13.47 -9.41 -11.14
CA ASN A 101 13.99 -8.13 -11.64
C ASN A 101 12.91 -7.14 -12.03
N GLY A 102 11.78 -7.19 -11.35
CA GLY A 102 10.77 -6.15 -11.46
C GLY A 102 11.17 -4.91 -10.68
N GLN A 103 10.49 -3.82 -10.97
CA GLN A 103 10.65 -2.57 -10.25
C GLN A 103 9.28 -1.99 -9.95
N ALA A 104 9.17 -1.28 -8.85
CA ALA A 104 7.92 -0.64 -8.48
C ALA A 104 8.19 0.74 -7.91
N SER A 105 7.34 1.69 -8.27
CA SER A 105 7.35 3.02 -7.67
C SER A 105 6.02 3.25 -7.00
N ILE A 106 6.05 3.73 -5.77
CA ILE A 106 4.85 3.96 -4.97
C ILE A 106 4.75 5.45 -4.68
N LEU A 107 3.61 6.02 -4.99
CA LEU A 107 3.28 7.40 -4.67
C LEU A 107 2.07 7.39 -3.77
N ALA A 108 2.09 8.19 -2.72
CA ALA A 108 0.97 8.26 -1.79
C ALA A 108 0.79 9.67 -1.25
N GLY A 109 -0.43 9.98 -0.88
CA GLY A 109 -0.74 11.16 -0.10
C GLY A 109 -1.26 10.72 1.26
N TYR A 110 -0.87 11.42 2.31
CA TYR A 110 -1.21 11.04 3.68
C TYR A 110 -2.39 11.80 4.22
N THR A 111 -3.06 11.17 5.19
CA THR A 111 -3.82 11.86 6.21
C THR A 111 -2.86 12.33 7.30
N SER A 112 -3.37 12.98 8.33
CA SER A 112 -2.57 13.27 9.52
C SER A 112 -2.79 12.25 10.64
N ILE A 113 -3.37 11.10 10.33
CA ILE A 113 -3.59 10.04 11.30
C ILE A 113 -2.33 9.17 11.36
N PRO A 114 -1.66 9.07 12.53
CA PRO A 114 -0.53 8.16 12.68
C PRO A 114 -0.94 6.70 12.49
N GLU A 115 -0.03 5.89 11.99
CA GLU A 115 -0.29 4.47 11.75
C GLU A 115 -0.76 3.73 13.00
N THR A 116 -0.32 4.18 14.18
CA THR A 116 -0.66 3.54 15.44
C THR A 116 -2.13 3.66 15.80
N GLN A 117 -2.87 4.54 15.15
CA GLN A 117 -4.30 4.75 15.40
C GLN A 117 -5.19 4.04 14.40
N PHE A 118 -4.62 3.32 13.45
CA PHE A 118 -5.38 2.65 12.41
C PHE A 118 -5.46 1.15 12.66
N LEU A 119 -6.45 0.49 12.04
CA LEU A 119 -6.60 -0.94 12.13
C LEU A 119 -5.38 -1.64 11.55
N ASN A 120 -4.90 -2.66 12.26
CA ASN A 120 -3.80 -3.47 11.78
C ASN A 120 -4.35 -4.64 10.96
N LEU A 121 -4.08 -4.61 9.67
CA LEU A 121 -4.51 -5.66 8.76
C LEU A 121 -3.50 -6.81 8.86
N THR A 122 -3.84 -7.84 9.62
CA THR A 122 -2.87 -8.86 9.99
C THR A 122 -3.02 -10.19 9.27
N GLY A 123 -4.13 -10.44 8.62
CA GLY A 123 -4.25 -11.70 7.90
C GLY A 123 -5.65 -12.02 7.47
N SER A 124 -5.76 -13.16 6.80
CA SER A 124 -6.97 -13.58 6.10
C SER A 124 -8.15 -13.88 7.00
N GLN A 125 -7.92 -14.10 8.28
CA GLN A 125 -8.99 -14.52 9.18
C GLN A 125 -9.82 -13.36 9.67
N ASP A 126 -9.27 -12.15 9.67
CA ASP A 126 -9.91 -10.98 10.24
C ASP A 126 -10.67 -10.16 9.20
N PHE A 127 -10.13 -10.07 7.99
CA PHE A 127 -10.68 -9.20 6.96
C PHE A 127 -10.69 -9.91 5.61
N SER A 128 -11.89 -10.18 5.10
CA SER A 128 -12.05 -10.78 3.78
C SER A 128 -11.46 -9.89 2.70
N GLY A 129 -10.70 -10.48 1.79
CA GLY A 129 -10.07 -9.75 0.69
C GLY A 129 -8.72 -9.13 1.02
N VAL A 130 -8.24 -9.27 2.24
CA VAL A 130 -6.97 -8.68 2.66
C VAL A 130 -5.85 -9.72 2.67
N GLY A 131 -6.07 -10.80 3.27
CA GLY A 131 -5.09 -11.87 3.38
C GLY A 131 -5.71 -13.22 3.43
#